data_480b1e26c19283272744b9e35300e911
#
_entry.id   480b1e26c19283272744b9e35300e911
#
_cell.length_a   1.000
_cell.length_b   1.000
_cell.length_c   1.000
_cell.angle_alpha   90.00
_cell.angle_beta   90.00
_cell.angle_gamma   90.00
#
_symmetry.space_group_name_H-M   'P 1'
#
loop_
_entity.id
_entity.type
_entity.pdbx_description
1 polymer ?
#
loop_
_entity_poly.entity_id
_entity_poly.type
_entity_poly.pdbx_seq_one_letter_code
_entity_poly.pdbx_strand_id
1 'polypeptide(L)'
;AVQSMISDKDLLFKGNDGGSAITALTLDMSAAGAATFNNDVTAFSDERLKSNITTIPDALSKVTEMRGVHYVRNETGKDSTGVIAQELQKIAPELVRTADDEMGTLSVNYGNITGYLIEAIKELSAKVKELEGK
;
A
#
# COMPACT_ATOMS: atom_id res chain seq x y z
N ALA A 1 -8.57 20.70 13.70
CA ALA A 1 -8.42 20.10 12.37
C ALA A 1 -7.83 21.13 11.39
N VAL A 2 -7.06 20.66 10.40
CA VAL A 2 -6.66 21.45 9.23
C VAL A 2 -7.57 20.99 8.09
N GLN A 3 -8.29 21.93 7.46
CA GLN A 3 -9.26 21.58 6.41
C GLN A 3 -9.33 22.65 5.33
N SER A 4 -9.55 22.25 4.07
CA SER A 4 -9.97 23.14 3.00
C SER A 4 -11.48 23.37 3.10
N MET A 5 -11.90 24.63 3.14
CA MET A 5 -13.33 25.02 3.25
C MET A 5 -13.93 25.40 1.88
N ILE A 6 -13.12 25.40 0.84
CA ILE A 6 -13.55 25.78 -0.52
C ILE A 6 -13.64 24.49 -1.33
N SER A 7 -14.81 24.29 -1.99
CA SER A 7 -15.03 23.13 -2.85
C SER A 7 -13.92 22.98 -3.89
N ASP A 8 -13.45 21.74 -4.07
CA ASP A 8 -12.44 21.35 -5.06
C ASP A 8 -11.09 22.08 -4.96
N LYS A 9 -10.83 22.75 -3.82
CA LYS A 9 -9.53 23.36 -3.55
C LYS A 9 -8.65 22.45 -2.71
N ASP A 10 -7.49 22.14 -3.26
CA ASP A 10 -6.50 21.26 -2.65
C ASP A 10 -5.96 21.82 -1.34
N LEU A 11 -5.56 20.92 -0.47
CA LEU A 11 -4.73 21.23 0.67
C LEU A 11 -3.27 20.95 0.31
N LEU A 12 -2.43 22.00 0.38
CA LEU A 12 -1.04 21.96 -0.05
C LEU A 12 -0.10 22.15 1.14
N PHE A 13 0.85 21.24 1.29
CA PHE A 13 1.99 21.40 2.21
C PHE A 13 3.20 21.89 1.40
N LYS A 14 3.59 23.13 1.65
CA LYS A 14 4.69 23.79 0.94
C LYS A 14 5.86 24.08 1.86
N GLY A 15 7.06 24.11 1.27
CA GLY A 15 8.29 24.46 1.95
C GLY A 15 9.24 25.21 1.04
N ASN A 16 10.42 25.50 1.57
CA ASN A 16 11.53 26.11 0.83
C ASN A 16 12.67 25.12 0.77
N ASP A 17 13.13 24.81 -0.43
CA ASP A 17 14.27 23.96 -0.68
C ASP A 17 15.36 24.75 -1.38
N GLY A 18 16.44 25.06 -0.65
CA GLY A 18 17.59 25.81 -1.17
C GLY A 18 17.23 27.18 -1.73
N GLY A 19 16.21 27.86 -1.20
CA GLY A 19 15.74 29.16 -1.68
C GLY A 19 14.57 29.11 -2.66
N SER A 20 14.16 27.91 -3.10
CA SER A 20 13.04 27.70 -4.02
C SER A 20 11.79 27.18 -3.30
N ALA A 21 10.63 27.76 -3.58
CA ALA A 21 9.37 27.28 -3.04
C ALA A 21 8.97 25.97 -3.71
N ILE A 22 8.70 24.91 -2.91
CA ILE A 22 8.20 23.62 -3.40
C ILE A 22 6.88 23.26 -2.73
N THR A 23 6.08 22.45 -3.41
CA THR A 23 4.92 21.75 -2.81
C THR A 23 5.36 20.32 -2.50
N ALA A 24 5.48 19.97 -1.21
CA ALA A 24 5.94 18.66 -0.77
C ALA A 24 4.84 17.60 -0.82
N LEU A 25 3.59 18.00 -0.50
CA LEU A 25 2.42 17.12 -0.52
C LEU A 25 1.20 17.91 -1.01
N THR A 26 0.45 17.29 -1.91
CA THR A 26 -0.88 17.75 -2.35
C THR A 26 -1.93 16.75 -1.90
N LEU A 27 -3.02 17.23 -1.28
CA LEU A 27 -4.25 16.48 -1.10
C LEU A 27 -5.29 17.06 -2.04
N ASP A 28 -5.62 16.30 -3.10
CA ASP A 28 -6.52 16.73 -4.17
C ASP A 28 -7.98 16.48 -3.75
N MET A 29 -8.70 17.54 -3.41
CA MET A 29 -10.10 17.45 -2.95
C MET A 29 -11.05 17.11 -4.09
N SER A 30 -10.72 17.48 -5.33
CA SER A 30 -11.53 17.12 -6.51
C SER A 30 -11.38 15.64 -6.90
N ALA A 31 -10.31 14.99 -6.41
CA ALA A 31 -10.04 13.56 -6.60
C ALA A 31 -10.27 12.74 -5.30
N ALA A 32 -11.29 13.10 -4.52
CA ALA A 32 -11.67 12.42 -3.28
C ALA A 32 -10.54 12.33 -2.25
N GLY A 33 -9.68 13.34 -2.17
CA GLY A 33 -8.57 13.40 -1.22
C GLY A 33 -7.35 12.57 -1.62
N ALA A 34 -7.16 12.32 -2.91
CA ALA A 34 -5.95 11.66 -3.39
C ALA A 34 -4.69 12.42 -2.95
N ALA A 35 -3.69 11.69 -2.45
CA ALA A 35 -2.44 12.27 -1.97
C ALA A 35 -1.33 12.08 -3.00
N THR A 36 -0.63 13.17 -3.32
CA THR A 36 0.57 13.14 -4.17
C THR A 36 1.73 13.77 -3.43
N PHE A 37 2.79 12.99 -3.23
CA PHE A 37 4.06 13.46 -2.70
C PHE A 37 4.98 13.90 -3.84
N ASN A 38 5.75 14.97 -3.62
CA ASN A 38 6.68 15.50 -4.63
C ASN A 38 7.88 14.57 -4.88
N ASN A 39 8.20 13.70 -3.92
CA ASN A 39 9.33 12.77 -3.98
C ASN A 39 8.95 11.45 -3.27
N ASP A 40 9.94 10.61 -2.99
CA ASP A 40 9.79 9.31 -2.37
C ASP A 40 9.02 9.35 -1.05
N VAL A 41 8.23 8.30 -0.82
CA VAL A 41 7.58 8.05 0.47
C VAL A 41 8.30 6.90 1.17
N THR A 42 8.95 7.20 2.27
CA THR A 42 9.69 6.23 3.08
C THR A 42 9.00 5.99 4.41
N ALA A 43 9.07 4.77 4.90
CA ALA A 43 8.64 4.40 6.24
C ALA A 43 9.81 3.82 7.03
N PHE A 44 9.87 4.11 8.33
CA PHE A 44 10.89 3.51 9.20
C PHE A 44 10.78 1.99 9.20
N SER A 45 11.90 1.31 8.96
CA SER A 45 12.01 -0.14 8.92
C SER A 45 13.23 -0.68 9.69
N ASP A 46 13.75 0.13 10.60
CA ASP A 46 14.89 -0.20 11.43
C ASP A 46 14.61 -1.44 12.29
N GLU A 47 15.58 -2.35 12.39
CA GLU A 47 15.49 -3.57 13.20
C GLU A 47 15.16 -3.28 14.66
N ARG A 48 15.72 -2.20 15.20
CA ARG A 48 15.51 -1.78 16.60
C ARG A 48 14.06 -1.42 16.93
N LEU A 49 13.22 -1.18 15.92
CA LEU A 49 11.79 -0.88 16.07
C LEU A 49 10.92 -2.14 15.97
N LYS A 50 11.53 -3.32 15.88
CA LYS A 50 10.85 -4.59 15.63
C LYS A 50 11.27 -5.63 16.67
N SER A 51 10.38 -6.58 16.90
CA SER A 51 10.63 -7.75 17.75
C SER A 51 10.04 -9.00 17.12
N ASN A 52 10.47 -10.18 17.56
CA ASN A 52 10.01 -11.46 17.07
C ASN A 52 10.12 -11.60 15.54
N ILE A 53 11.24 -11.13 15.00
CA ILE A 53 11.50 -11.13 13.55
C ILE A 53 11.65 -12.58 13.06
N THR A 54 10.77 -12.99 12.16
CA THR A 54 10.80 -14.32 11.51
C THR A 54 10.58 -14.17 10.02
N THR A 55 11.12 -15.10 9.24
CA THR A 55 10.84 -15.18 7.81
C THR A 55 9.37 -15.57 7.59
N ILE A 56 8.72 -14.96 6.60
CA ILE A 56 7.32 -15.27 6.26
C ILE A 56 7.25 -16.70 5.71
N PRO A 57 6.52 -17.61 6.36
CA PRO A 57 6.36 -18.98 5.87
C PRO A 57 5.27 -19.08 4.82
N ASP A 58 5.37 -20.09 3.95
CA ASP A 58 4.35 -20.44 2.93
C ASP A 58 3.95 -19.26 2.04
N ALA A 59 4.93 -18.39 1.75
CA ALA A 59 4.65 -17.13 1.05
C ALA A 59 4.15 -17.37 -0.39
N LEU A 60 4.71 -18.35 -1.10
CA LEU A 60 4.26 -18.68 -2.46
C LEU A 60 2.80 -19.15 -2.47
N SER A 61 2.41 -20.01 -1.54
CA SER A 61 1.02 -20.45 -1.41
C SER A 61 0.08 -19.27 -1.19
N LYS A 62 0.39 -18.41 -0.22
CA LYS A 62 -0.40 -17.23 0.10
C LYS A 62 -0.51 -16.27 -1.07
N VAL A 63 0.61 -15.98 -1.76
CA VAL A 63 0.61 -15.09 -2.93
C VAL A 63 -0.22 -15.64 -4.08
N THR A 64 -0.21 -16.96 -4.29
CA THR A 64 -1.05 -17.58 -5.34
C THR A 64 -2.54 -17.55 -5.04
N GLU A 65 -2.93 -17.39 -3.77
CA GLU A 65 -4.32 -17.18 -3.36
C GLU A 65 -4.75 -15.70 -3.48
N MET A 66 -3.80 -14.76 -3.50
CA MET A 66 -4.09 -13.34 -3.67
C MET A 66 -4.55 -13.05 -5.10
N ARG A 67 -5.50 -12.14 -5.25
CA ARG A 67 -6.04 -11.76 -6.55
C ARG A 67 -5.78 -10.27 -6.83
N GLY A 68 -5.06 -10.00 -7.92
CA GLY A 68 -4.96 -8.66 -8.49
C GLY A 68 -6.20 -8.37 -9.33
N VAL A 69 -6.73 -7.16 -9.24
CA VAL A 69 -7.96 -6.76 -9.93
C VAL A 69 -7.82 -5.40 -10.61
N HIS A 70 -8.57 -5.22 -11.71
CA HIS A 70 -8.94 -3.91 -12.22
C HIS A 70 -10.28 -3.51 -11.61
N TYR A 71 -10.45 -2.24 -11.30
CA TYR A 71 -11.70 -1.72 -10.76
C TYR A 71 -11.91 -0.26 -11.16
N VAL A 72 -13.15 0.21 -11.03
CA VAL A 72 -13.48 1.63 -11.14
C VAL A 72 -13.67 2.19 -9.73
N ARG A 73 -13.03 3.29 -9.43
CA ARG A 73 -13.18 4.00 -8.17
C ARG A 73 -14.53 4.72 -8.13
N ASN A 74 -15.42 4.35 -7.23
CA ASN A 74 -16.78 4.88 -7.18
C ASN A 74 -16.82 6.41 -7.01
N GLU A 75 -15.93 6.96 -6.18
CA GLU A 75 -15.89 8.40 -5.88
C GLU A 75 -15.44 9.25 -7.05
N THR A 76 -14.62 8.71 -7.94
CA THR A 76 -14.01 9.47 -9.05
C THR A 76 -14.41 8.98 -10.44
N GLY A 77 -15.00 7.78 -10.55
CA GLY A 77 -15.28 7.13 -11.83
C GLY A 77 -14.03 6.72 -12.63
N LYS A 78 -12.84 6.73 -12.01
CA LYS A 78 -11.57 6.42 -12.68
C LYS A 78 -11.20 4.95 -12.55
N ASP A 79 -10.63 4.41 -13.63
CA ASP A 79 -10.03 3.07 -13.63
C ASP A 79 -8.80 3.02 -12.71
N SER A 80 -8.64 1.90 -12.03
CA SER A 80 -7.52 1.62 -11.14
C SER A 80 -7.23 0.13 -11.05
N THR A 81 -6.17 -0.22 -10.34
CA THR A 81 -5.76 -1.61 -10.09
C THR A 81 -5.37 -1.78 -8.64
N GLY A 82 -5.45 -3.00 -8.14
CA GLY A 82 -5.03 -3.32 -6.78
C GLY A 82 -5.56 -4.67 -6.33
N VAL A 83 -5.83 -4.79 -5.05
CA VAL A 83 -6.42 -5.97 -4.41
C VAL A 83 -7.70 -5.59 -3.68
N ILE A 84 -8.53 -6.57 -3.36
CA ILE A 84 -9.72 -6.38 -2.52
C ILE A 84 -9.35 -6.69 -1.07
N ALA A 85 -9.52 -5.70 -0.18
CA ALA A 85 -9.10 -5.81 1.22
C ALA A 85 -9.78 -6.98 1.95
N GLN A 86 -11.06 -7.25 1.68
CA GLN A 86 -11.81 -8.37 2.28
C GLN A 86 -11.28 -9.74 1.84
N GLU A 87 -10.75 -9.86 0.64
CA GLU A 87 -10.11 -11.09 0.15
C GLU A 87 -8.73 -11.26 0.80
N LEU A 88 -7.94 -10.18 0.78
CA LEU A 88 -6.60 -10.18 1.36
C LEU A 88 -6.61 -10.45 2.88
N GLN A 89 -7.62 -9.94 3.60
CA GLN A 89 -7.76 -10.15 5.05
C GLN A 89 -7.87 -11.63 5.44
N LYS A 90 -8.42 -12.47 4.56
CA LYS A 90 -8.55 -13.92 4.81
C LYS A 90 -7.23 -14.67 4.64
N ILE A 91 -6.31 -14.12 3.84
CA ILE A 91 -5.01 -14.73 3.50
C ILE A 91 -3.91 -14.21 4.41
N ALA A 92 -3.85 -12.88 4.59
CA ALA A 92 -2.82 -12.16 5.32
C ALA A 92 -3.44 -10.95 6.06
N PRO A 93 -4.12 -11.18 7.20
CA PRO A 93 -4.88 -10.14 7.92
C PRO A 93 -4.00 -8.98 8.39
N GLU A 94 -2.71 -9.20 8.63
CA GLU A 94 -1.75 -8.17 9.03
C GLU A 94 -1.49 -7.11 7.93
N LEU A 95 -1.87 -7.38 6.69
CA LEU A 95 -1.79 -6.42 5.58
C LEU A 95 -3.00 -5.48 5.51
N VAL A 96 -4.02 -5.74 6.32
CA VAL A 96 -5.30 -5.01 6.28
C VAL A 96 -5.54 -4.29 7.59
N ARG A 97 -6.02 -3.06 7.50
CA ARG A 97 -6.44 -2.26 8.65
C ARG A 97 -7.92 -1.92 8.52
N THR A 98 -8.61 -1.93 9.64
CA THR A 98 -10.00 -1.48 9.75
C THR A 98 -10.01 -0.06 10.28
N ALA A 99 -10.69 0.85 9.59
CA ALA A 99 -10.89 2.21 10.06
C ALA A 99 -11.90 2.24 11.23
N ASP A 100 -11.75 3.25 12.10
CA ASP A 100 -12.71 3.55 13.16
C ASP A 100 -13.80 4.49 12.60
N ASP A 101 -14.57 3.96 11.64
CA ASP A 101 -15.74 4.59 11.04
C ASP A 101 -16.97 3.68 11.16
N GLU A 102 -18.16 4.20 10.89
CA GLU A 102 -19.42 3.45 11.02
C GLU A 102 -19.47 2.18 10.14
N MET A 103 -18.76 2.19 9.00
CA MET A 103 -18.73 1.09 8.06
C MET A 103 -17.63 0.08 8.36
N GLY A 104 -16.65 0.40 9.22
CA GLY A 104 -15.44 -0.40 9.41
C GLY A 104 -14.67 -0.54 8.09
N THR A 105 -14.47 0.57 7.38
CA THR A 105 -13.82 0.59 6.05
C THR A 105 -12.43 -0.03 6.11
N LEU A 106 -12.17 -0.97 5.21
CA LEU A 106 -10.88 -1.66 5.15
C LEU A 106 -9.89 -0.93 4.23
N SER A 107 -8.64 -0.92 4.66
CA SER A 107 -7.52 -0.41 3.88
C SER A 107 -6.38 -1.43 3.82
N VAL A 108 -5.57 -1.33 2.77
CA VAL A 108 -4.44 -2.24 2.52
C VAL A 108 -3.12 -1.51 2.69
N ASN A 109 -2.20 -2.09 3.45
CA ASN A 109 -0.82 -1.65 3.50
C ASN A 109 -0.05 -2.26 2.31
N TYR A 110 -0.16 -1.63 1.15
CA TYR A 110 0.43 -2.13 -0.10
C TYR A 110 1.95 -2.34 0.00
N GLY A 111 2.67 -1.45 0.67
CA GLY A 111 4.12 -1.57 0.83
C GLY A 111 4.55 -2.86 1.54
N ASN A 112 3.75 -3.35 2.45
CA ASN A 112 4.06 -4.55 3.23
C ASN A 112 3.83 -5.85 2.44
N ILE A 113 3.09 -5.82 1.33
CA ILE A 113 2.95 -6.97 0.40
C ILE A 113 4.32 -7.36 -0.16
N THR A 114 5.27 -6.43 -0.25
CA THR A 114 6.64 -6.67 -0.72
C THR A 114 7.34 -7.81 0.01
N GLY A 115 7.16 -7.93 1.33
CA GLY A 115 7.72 -9.03 2.12
C GLY A 115 7.24 -10.40 1.65
N TYR A 116 5.95 -10.52 1.39
CA TYR A 116 5.35 -11.74 0.83
C TYR A 116 5.88 -12.07 -0.57
N LEU A 117 5.99 -11.06 -1.43
CA LEU A 117 6.49 -11.24 -2.80
C LEU A 117 7.95 -11.68 -2.80
N ILE A 118 8.80 -11.12 -1.92
CA ILE A 118 10.21 -11.52 -1.79
C ILE A 118 10.32 -13.01 -1.43
N GLU A 119 9.64 -13.46 -0.41
CA GLU A 119 9.72 -14.85 0.03
C GLU A 119 9.03 -15.81 -0.96
N ALA A 120 7.92 -15.40 -1.58
CA ALA A 120 7.27 -16.19 -2.63
C ALA A 120 8.18 -16.41 -3.84
N ILE A 121 8.94 -15.39 -4.27
CA ILE A 121 9.91 -15.50 -5.36
C ILE A 121 11.03 -16.47 -4.99
N LYS A 122 11.53 -16.42 -3.75
CA LYS A 122 12.57 -17.36 -3.27
C LYS A 122 12.07 -18.80 -3.26
N GLU A 123 10.87 -19.05 -2.75
CA GLU A 123 10.26 -20.37 -2.75
C GLU A 123 10.05 -20.90 -4.18
N LEU A 124 9.56 -20.03 -5.09
CA LEU A 124 9.38 -20.38 -6.50
C LEU A 124 10.73 -20.69 -7.17
N SER A 125 11.76 -19.86 -6.94
CA SER A 125 13.11 -20.08 -7.45
C SER A 125 13.70 -21.42 -6.99
N ALA A 126 13.47 -21.79 -5.74
CA ALA A 126 13.90 -23.09 -5.21
C ALA A 126 13.21 -24.26 -5.91
N LYS A 127 11.88 -24.16 -6.13
CA LYS A 127 11.11 -25.19 -6.86
C LYS A 127 11.58 -25.33 -8.32
N VAL A 128 11.87 -24.23 -9.01
CA VAL A 128 12.37 -24.26 -10.38
C VAL A 128 13.73 -24.98 -10.42
N LYS A 129 14.67 -24.66 -9.54
CA LYS A 129 15.98 -25.33 -9.45
C LYS A 129 15.85 -26.83 -9.17
N GLU A 130 14.92 -27.23 -8.31
CA GLU A 130 14.65 -28.66 -8.04
C GLU A 130 14.16 -29.38 -9.30
N LEU A 131 13.29 -28.75 -10.11
CA LEU A 131 12.79 -29.32 -11.36
C LEU A 131 13.85 -29.37 -12.45
N GLU A 132 14.72 -28.35 -12.53
CA GLU A 132 15.86 -28.33 -13.49
C GLU A 132 16.94 -29.35 -13.18
N GLY A 133 17.11 -29.75 -11.90
CA GLY A 133 18.07 -30.74 -11.43
C GLY A 133 17.61 -32.18 -11.58
N LYS A 134 16.42 -32.42 -12.12
CA LYS A 134 15.85 -33.73 -12.42
C LYS A 134 15.96 -34.05 -13.90
#